data_934d60db1799479d30d8c10eb5b87587
#
_entry.id   934d60db1799479d30d8c10eb5b87587
#
_cell.length_a   1.000
_cell.length_b   1.000
_cell.length_c   1.000
_cell.angle_alpha   90.00
_cell.angle_beta   90.00
_cell.angle_gamma   90.00
#
_symmetry.space_group_name_H-M   'P 1'
#
loop_
_entity.id
_entity.type
_entity.pdbx_description
1 polymer ?
#
loop_
_entity_poly.entity_id
_entity_poly.type
_entity_poly.pdbx_seq_one_letter_code
_entity_poly.pdbx_strand_id
1 'polypeptide(L)'
;MISFEKRLIYIHIPKTGGYTLKKILNPYSPDQLNQVTNRYNESGLSMTDDRTKEDIFHPSVRFYKQHYSDVYEHFTKFAIVRNPWDRMISYMMWLNKGKFDNELFMTWLDLNTTGIFNSTEDVNQVSMLTDNTGKCDIDVMIKYSEFNKIMYFFEARGIDSSLITTKTNSVHKNHYTEYCQYGLKEKIEKVCKLDIDFFGFTYDGDCKETALWF
;
A
#
# COMPACT_ATOMS: atom_id res chain seq x y z
N MET A 1 -6.33 -6.04 5.72
CA MET A 1 -6.59 -7.50 5.82
C MET A 1 -6.26 -7.96 7.22
N ILE A 2 -7.13 -8.75 7.86
CA ILE A 2 -6.92 -9.27 9.21
C ILE A 2 -6.73 -10.78 9.13
N SER A 3 -5.71 -11.31 9.81
CA SER A 3 -5.55 -12.73 10.09
C SER A 3 -5.77 -12.96 11.59
N PHE A 4 -6.91 -13.51 11.95
CA PHE A 4 -7.21 -13.85 13.35
C PHE A 4 -6.32 -14.99 13.84
N GLU A 5 -6.08 -15.99 12.99
CA GLU A 5 -5.20 -17.13 13.31
C GLU A 5 -3.77 -16.68 13.64
N LYS A 6 -3.22 -15.77 12.84
CA LYS A 6 -1.82 -15.31 12.99
C LYS A 6 -1.71 -14.02 13.81
N ARG A 7 -2.82 -13.46 14.25
CA ARG A 7 -2.92 -12.19 15.00
C ARG A 7 -2.19 -11.06 14.27
N LEU A 8 -2.49 -10.90 12.97
CA LEU A 8 -1.88 -9.92 12.08
C LEU A 8 -2.92 -8.99 11.47
N ILE A 9 -2.55 -7.73 11.31
CA ILE A 9 -3.26 -6.76 10.47
C ILE A 9 -2.29 -6.27 9.40
N TYR A 10 -2.60 -6.55 8.15
CA TYR A 10 -1.88 -6.02 6.99
C TYR A 10 -2.54 -4.73 6.51
N ILE A 11 -1.86 -3.60 6.67
CA ILE A 11 -2.27 -2.32 6.07
C ILE A 11 -1.79 -2.33 4.62
N HIS A 12 -2.73 -2.59 3.71
CA HIS A 12 -2.42 -2.74 2.30
C HIS A 12 -2.35 -1.38 1.59
N ILE A 13 -1.15 -0.84 1.46
CA ILE A 13 -0.87 0.32 0.61
C ILE A 13 -0.90 -0.11 -0.86
N PRO A 14 -1.64 0.57 -1.75
CA PRO A 14 -1.66 0.25 -3.16
C PRO A 14 -0.26 0.31 -3.81
N LYS A 15 0.03 -0.66 -4.68
CA LYS A 15 1.28 -0.76 -5.47
C LYS A 15 2.54 -1.10 -4.67
N THR A 16 2.39 -1.70 -3.50
CA THR A 16 3.49 -2.18 -2.65
C THR A 16 3.58 -3.72 -2.58
N GLY A 17 3.09 -4.43 -3.59
CA GLY A 17 3.16 -5.91 -3.65
C GLY A 17 1.97 -6.62 -2.99
N GLY A 18 0.91 -5.90 -2.68
CA GLY A 18 -0.26 -6.42 -1.96
C GLY A 18 -0.95 -7.62 -2.60
N TYR A 19 -0.90 -7.78 -3.92
CA TYR A 19 -1.47 -8.95 -4.59
C TYR A 19 -0.83 -10.26 -4.13
N THR A 20 0.50 -10.27 -4.03
CA THR A 20 1.24 -11.44 -3.53
C THR A 20 0.94 -11.71 -2.07
N LEU A 21 0.98 -10.65 -1.24
CA LEU A 21 0.71 -10.78 0.18
C LEU A 21 -0.72 -11.25 0.46
N LYS A 22 -1.70 -10.76 -0.30
CA LYS A 22 -3.09 -11.25 -0.19
C LYS A 22 -3.18 -12.74 -0.49
N LYS A 23 -2.49 -13.24 -1.52
CA LYS A 23 -2.48 -14.68 -1.83
C LYS A 23 -1.89 -15.51 -0.69
N ILE A 24 -0.80 -15.05 -0.10
CA ILE A 24 -0.12 -15.74 1.01
C ILE A 24 -0.97 -15.72 2.28
N LEU A 25 -1.60 -14.60 2.59
CA LEU A 25 -2.38 -14.43 3.80
C LEU A 25 -3.81 -14.99 3.71
N ASN A 26 -4.34 -15.17 2.51
CA ASN A 26 -5.71 -15.67 2.30
C ASN A 26 -6.03 -16.95 3.08
N PRO A 27 -5.17 -18.00 3.11
CA PRO A 27 -5.43 -19.21 3.87
C PRO A 27 -5.59 -18.96 5.39
N TYR A 28 -4.97 -17.91 5.89
CA TYR A 28 -4.96 -17.53 7.32
C TYR A 28 -5.91 -16.38 7.65
N SER A 29 -6.67 -15.91 6.66
CA SER A 29 -7.52 -14.74 6.77
C SER A 29 -8.91 -15.01 6.17
N PRO A 30 -9.69 -15.97 6.70
CA PRO A 30 -11.07 -16.15 6.30
C PRO A 30 -11.93 -15.02 6.87
N ASP A 31 -11.45 -13.79 6.79
CA ASP A 31 -12.04 -12.64 7.44
C ASP A 31 -13.27 -12.11 6.70
N GLN A 32 -14.15 -11.50 7.47
CA GLN A 32 -15.35 -10.86 6.94
C GLN A 32 -15.01 -9.73 5.97
N LEU A 33 -13.86 -9.09 6.12
CA LEU A 33 -13.42 -8.00 5.24
C LEU A 33 -13.15 -8.52 3.82
N ASN A 34 -12.51 -9.69 3.69
CA ASN A 34 -12.34 -10.35 2.39
C ASN A 34 -13.69 -10.80 1.81
N GLN A 35 -14.60 -11.29 2.64
CA GLN A 35 -15.96 -11.65 2.21
C GLN A 35 -16.76 -10.43 1.76
N VAL A 36 -16.62 -9.31 2.45
CA VAL A 36 -17.26 -8.02 2.09
C VAL A 36 -16.73 -7.55 0.73
N THR A 37 -15.42 -7.61 0.51
CA THR A 37 -14.80 -7.23 -0.76
C THR A 37 -15.27 -8.13 -1.90
N ASN A 38 -15.35 -9.44 -1.67
CA ASN A 38 -15.84 -10.41 -2.65
C ASN A 38 -17.33 -10.20 -2.97
N ARG A 39 -18.17 -10.02 -1.98
CA ARG A 39 -19.60 -9.73 -2.18
C ARG A 39 -19.83 -8.45 -3.00
N TYR A 40 -19.02 -7.43 -2.76
CA TYR A 40 -19.09 -6.20 -3.54
C TYR A 40 -18.73 -6.45 -5.02
N ASN A 41 -17.69 -7.24 -5.28
CA ASN A 41 -17.27 -7.58 -6.64
C ASN A 41 -18.27 -8.48 -7.38
N GLU A 42 -18.95 -9.39 -6.66
CA GLU A 42 -19.90 -10.36 -7.24
C GLU A 42 -21.29 -9.76 -7.45
N SER A 43 -21.72 -8.86 -6.59
CA SER A 43 -23.12 -8.40 -6.60
C SER A 43 -23.31 -7.03 -7.27
N GLY A 44 -22.26 -6.23 -7.45
CA GLY A 44 -22.39 -4.85 -7.95
C GLY A 44 -23.28 -3.96 -7.08
N LEU A 45 -23.74 -4.47 -5.94
CA LEU A 45 -24.64 -3.78 -5.04
C LEU A 45 -23.83 -2.91 -4.07
N SER A 46 -24.20 -1.64 -4.00
CA SER A 46 -23.88 -0.77 -2.89
C SER A 46 -24.35 -1.45 -1.61
N MET A 47 -23.41 -1.92 -0.79
CA MET A 47 -23.77 -2.31 0.55
C MET A 47 -24.27 -1.06 1.27
N THR A 48 -25.36 -1.18 1.99
CA THR A 48 -25.94 -0.17 2.89
C THR A 48 -25.08 -0.03 4.16
N ASP A 49 -23.77 0.05 3.97
CA ASP A 49 -22.77 0.21 5.02
C ASP A 49 -22.21 1.62 4.86
N ASP A 50 -22.15 2.39 5.93
CA ASP A 50 -21.61 3.77 5.95
C ASP A 50 -20.12 3.87 5.59
N ARG A 51 -19.48 2.74 5.31
CA ARG A 51 -18.09 2.64 4.89
C ARG A 51 -17.95 3.05 3.42
N THR A 52 -16.93 3.86 3.14
CA THR A 52 -16.60 4.22 1.75
C THR A 52 -16.00 3.01 1.01
N LYS A 53 -16.06 3.04 -0.30
CA LYS A 53 -15.48 1.98 -1.15
C LYS A 53 -13.96 1.83 -0.92
N GLU A 54 -13.28 2.93 -0.69
CA GLU A 54 -11.84 3.00 -0.40
C GLU A 54 -11.52 2.30 0.92
N ASP A 55 -12.31 2.52 1.94
CA ASP A 55 -12.14 1.89 3.26
C ASP A 55 -12.23 0.37 3.18
N ILE A 56 -13.02 -0.16 2.26
CA ILE A 56 -13.16 -1.62 2.07
C ILE A 56 -11.97 -2.22 1.31
N PHE A 57 -11.47 -1.55 0.27
CA PHE A 57 -10.41 -2.09 -0.58
C PHE A 57 -9.00 -1.90 0.00
N HIS A 58 -8.75 -0.76 0.60
CA HIS A 58 -7.46 -0.36 1.16
C HIS A 58 -7.65 0.33 2.51
N PRO A 59 -8.14 -0.41 3.53
CA PRO A 59 -8.44 0.20 4.81
C PRO A 59 -7.17 0.70 5.50
N SER A 60 -7.25 1.93 5.99
CA SER A 60 -6.19 2.61 6.72
C SER A 60 -6.13 2.17 8.20
N VAL A 61 -5.11 2.63 8.90
CA VAL A 61 -5.01 2.51 10.37
C VAL A 61 -6.27 3.04 11.05
N ARG A 62 -6.77 4.21 10.61
CA ARG A 62 -8.00 4.83 11.16
C ARG A 62 -9.20 3.92 11.03
N PHE A 63 -9.37 3.30 9.88
CA PHE A 63 -10.45 2.34 9.64
C PHE A 63 -10.38 1.16 10.62
N TYR A 64 -9.22 0.54 10.79
CA TYR A 64 -9.08 -0.58 11.71
C TYR A 64 -9.30 -0.19 13.18
N LYS A 65 -8.80 0.97 13.61
CA LYS A 65 -9.05 1.48 14.97
C LYS A 65 -10.54 1.71 15.22
N GLN A 66 -11.26 2.22 14.22
CA GLN A 66 -12.68 2.54 14.35
C GLN A 66 -13.58 1.30 14.36
N HIS A 67 -13.30 0.33 13.48
CA HIS A 67 -14.21 -0.79 13.23
C HIS A 67 -13.76 -2.12 13.86
N TYR A 68 -12.51 -2.21 14.31
CA TYR A 68 -11.90 -3.42 14.85
C TYR A 68 -11.00 -3.11 16.05
N SER A 69 -11.41 -2.20 16.93
CA SER A 69 -10.60 -1.69 18.04
C SER A 69 -9.97 -2.79 18.88
N ASP A 70 -10.75 -3.78 19.33
CA ASP A 70 -10.26 -4.87 20.17
C ASP A 70 -9.19 -5.73 19.49
N VAL A 71 -9.36 -5.95 18.17
CA VAL A 71 -8.39 -6.69 17.36
C VAL A 71 -7.15 -5.83 17.11
N TYR A 72 -7.37 -4.56 16.84
CA TYR A 72 -6.32 -3.61 16.51
C TYR A 72 -5.30 -3.46 17.65
N GLU A 73 -5.78 -3.34 18.88
CA GLU A 73 -4.92 -3.17 20.07
C GLU A 73 -4.04 -4.40 20.36
N HIS A 74 -4.46 -5.59 19.92
CA HIS A 74 -3.82 -6.84 20.29
C HIS A 74 -3.08 -7.56 19.16
N PHE A 75 -3.26 -7.12 17.92
CA PHE A 75 -2.65 -7.75 16.76
C PHE A 75 -1.46 -6.95 16.24
N THR A 76 -0.49 -7.65 15.69
CA THR A 76 0.66 -7.01 15.04
C THR A 76 0.25 -6.37 13.72
N LYS A 77 0.41 -5.05 13.63
CA LYS A 77 0.18 -4.27 12.41
C LYS A 77 1.45 -4.23 11.58
N PHE A 78 1.33 -4.58 10.30
CA PHE A 78 2.45 -4.45 9.39
C PHE A 78 2.06 -3.82 8.06
N ALA A 79 3.02 -3.17 7.43
CA ALA A 79 2.87 -2.53 6.13
C ALA A 79 4.14 -2.67 5.30
N ILE A 80 3.98 -2.57 3.98
CA ILE A 80 5.09 -2.40 3.05
C ILE A 80 5.01 -1.01 2.46
N VAL A 81 6.11 -0.27 2.50
CA VAL A 81 6.25 1.05 1.89
C VAL A 81 7.19 1.00 0.69
N ARG A 82 6.92 1.83 -0.31
CA ARG A 82 7.67 1.86 -1.55
C ARG A 82 8.11 3.27 -1.85
N ASN A 83 9.30 3.41 -2.48
CA ASN A 83 9.78 4.68 -2.99
C ASN A 83 8.65 5.39 -3.77
N PRO A 84 8.30 6.65 -3.45
CA PRO A 84 7.13 7.32 -4.01
C PRO A 84 7.17 7.43 -5.54
N TRP A 85 8.31 7.72 -6.13
CA TRP A 85 8.44 7.81 -7.60
C TRP A 85 8.20 6.45 -8.25
N ASP A 86 8.80 5.38 -7.71
CA ASP A 86 8.59 4.02 -8.19
C ASP A 86 7.13 3.57 -8.01
N ARG A 87 6.50 3.92 -6.90
CA ARG A 87 5.10 3.63 -6.62
C ARG A 87 4.17 4.31 -7.61
N MET A 88 4.41 5.59 -7.90
CA MET A 88 3.60 6.38 -8.82
C MET A 88 3.72 5.90 -10.26
N ILE A 89 4.93 5.57 -10.73
CA ILE A 89 5.14 4.95 -12.04
C ILE A 89 4.42 3.60 -12.11
N SER A 90 4.54 2.76 -11.08
CA SER A 90 3.83 1.49 -11.01
C SER A 90 2.30 1.65 -11.06
N TYR A 91 1.77 2.73 -10.48
CA TYR A 91 0.34 3.03 -10.51
C TYR A 91 -0.11 3.46 -11.90
N MET A 92 0.61 4.39 -12.53
CA MET A 92 0.34 4.84 -13.88
C MET A 92 0.36 3.69 -14.89
N MET A 93 1.38 2.84 -14.83
CA MET A 93 1.49 1.66 -15.69
C MET A 93 0.31 0.70 -15.49
N TRP A 94 -0.17 0.58 -14.26
CA TRP A 94 -1.35 -0.25 -13.97
C TRP A 94 -2.62 0.35 -14.58
N LEU A 95 -2.85 1.65 -14.42
CA LEU A 95 -4.01 2.36 -14.99
C LEU A 95 -4.02 2.25 -16.52
N ASN A 96 -2.87 2.40 -17.14
CA ASN A 96 -2.71 2.43 -18.59
C ASN A 96 -2.29 1.07 -19.20
N LYS A 97 -2.68 -0.04 -18.53
CA LYS A 97 -2.49 -1.42 -19.02
C LYS A 97 -1.06 -1.74 -19.47
N GLY A 98 -0.08 -1.27 -18.73
CA GLY A 98 1.35 -1.49 -18.97
C GLY A 98 2.01 -0.52 -19.94
N LYS A 99 1.31 0.51 -20.41
CA LYS A 99 1.87 1.56 -21.25
C LYS A 99 2.21 2.79 -20.42
N PHE A 100 3.39 3.34 -20.63
CA PHE A 100 3.77 4.61 -20.04
C PHE A 100 3.47 5.76 -21.02
N ASP A 101 2.84 6.82 -20.50
CA ASP A 101 2.51 8.04 -21.21
C ASP A 101 2.73 9.21 -20.26
N ASN A 102 3.80 9.98 -20.50
CA ASN A 102 4.20 11.08 -19.63
C ASN A 102 3.18 12.23 -19.62
N GLU A 103 2.64 12.59 -20.79
CA GLU A 103 1.70 13.71 -20.90
C GLU A 103 0.37 13.37 -20.20
N LEU A 104 -0.15 12.18 -20.47
CA LEU A 104 -1.33 11.67 -19.79
C LEU A 104 -1.12 11.64 -18.27
N PHE A 105 0.05 11.20 -17.81
CA PHE A 105 0.32 11.12 -16.37
C PHE A 105 0.48 12.49 -15.72
N MET A 106 1.15 13.41 -16.37
CA MET A 106 1.25 14.81 -15.90
C MET A 106 -0.14 15.44 -15.76
N THR A 107 -0.96 15.30 -16.79
CA THR A 107 -2.35 15.78 -16.77
C THR A 107 -3.16 15.14 -15.65
N TRP A 108 -3.03 13.82 -15.49
CA TRP A 108 -3.70 13.09 -14.44
C TRP A 108 -3.27 13.55 -13.04
N LEU A 109 -1.98 13.78 -12.81
CA LEU A 109 -1.47 14.32 -11.55
C LEU A 109 -2.02 15.72 -11.25
N ASP A 110 -2.19 16.57 -12.28
CA ASP A 110 -2.77 17.90 -12.12
C ASP A 110 -4.25 17.87 -11.78
N LEU A 111 -5.01 17.01 -12.43
CA LEU A 111 -6.44 16.86 -12.18
C LEU A 111 -6.75 16.16 -10.84
N ASN A 112 -5.86 15.27 -10.43
CA ASN A 112 -6.01 14.47 -9.22
C ASN A 112 -5.02 14.88 -8.12
N THR A 113 -4.74 16.17 -8.00
CA THR A 113 -4.01 16.72 -6.83
C THR A 113 -4.73 16.40 -5.51
N THR A 114 -5.99 16.01 -5.59
CA THR A 114 -6.84 15.59 -4.47
C THR A 114 -6.86 14.08 -4.23
N GLY A 115 -6.13 13.28 -5.01
CA GLY A 115 -5.95 11.85 -4.71
C GLY A 115 -6.13 10.91 -5.88
N ILE A 116 -5.22 9.98 -5.96
CA ILE A 116 -5.23 8.83 -6.88
C ILE A 116 -6.48 7.97 -6.66
N PHE A 117 -7.03 8.00 -5.47
CA PHE A 117 -8.11 7.14 -4.99
C PHE A 117 -9.31 7.93 -4.48
N ASN A 118 -9.52 9.13 -5.01
CA ASN A 118 -10.59 10.09 -4.65
C ASN A 118 -10.36 10.85 -3.33
N SER A 119 -9.21 10.73 -2.68
CA SER A 119 -8.84 11.59 -1.55
C SER A 119 -7.35 11.96 -1.58
N THR A 120 -6.99 13.13 -1.07
CA THR A 120 -5.59 13.55 -0.91
C THR A 120 -4.79 12.62 -0.01
N GLU A 121 -5.47 11.89 0.85
CA GLU A 121 -4.86 10.98 1.81
C GLU A 121 -4.24 9.77 1.13
N ASP A 122 -4.85 9.26 0.06
CA ASP A 122 -4.43 8.02 -0.59
C ASP A 122 -3.20 8.16 -1.50
N VAL A 123 -2.83 9.38 -1.87
CA VAL A 123 -1.58 9.63 -2.60
C VAL A 123 -0.38 9.33 -1.73
N ASN A 124 -0.45 9.70 -0.45
CA ASN A 124 0.64 9.51 0.50
C ASN A 124 0.41 8.25 1.33
N GLN A 125 1.42 7.39 1.39
CA GLN A 125 1.43 6.16 2.16
C GLN A 125 1.27 6.43 3.66
N VAL A 126 1.89 7.51 4.13
CA VAL A 126 1.81 7.99 5.51
C VAL A 126 0.38 8.17 5.97
N SER A 127 -0.49 8.71 5.11
CA SER A 127 -1.89 8.94 5.44
C SER A 127 -2.66 7.66 5.77
N MET A 128 -2.25 6.53 5.18
CA MET A 128 -2.84 5.22 5.47
C MET A 128 -2.29 4.59 6.76
N LEU A 129 -1.12 5.02 7.20
CA LEU A 129 -0.38 4.45 8.33
C LEU A 129 -0.53 5.24 9.62
N THR A 130 -1.15 6.41 9.55
CA THR A 130 -1.33 7.30 10.69
C THR A 130 -2.77 7.30 11.19
N ASP A 131 -2.91 7.51 12.48
CA ASP A 131 -4.21 7.73 13.12
C ASP A 131 -4.67 9.19 13.00
N ASN A 132 -5.81 9.52 13.65
CA ASN A 132 -6.38 10.87 13.62
C ASN A 132 -5.52 11.93 14.33
N THR A 133 -4.51 11.51 15.10
CA THR A 133 -3.52 12.40 15.74
C THR A 133 -2.29 12.61 14.86
N GLY A 134 -2.20 11.93 13.72
CA GLY A 134 -1.03 11.92 12.84
C GLY A 134 0.08 10.98 13.31
N LYS A 135 -0.17 10.19 14.38
CA LYS A 135 0.80 9.21 14.86
C LYS A 135 0.79 7.97 13.95
N CYS A 136 1.96 7.58 13.47
CA CYS A 136 2.14 6.30 12.81
C CYS A 136 2.03 5.17 13.84
N ASP A 137 1.14 4.21 13.56
CA ASP A 137 0.81 3.15 14.51
C ASP A 137 0.92 1.77 13.82
N ILE A 138 2.13 1.50 13.34
CA ILE A 138 2.53 0.27 12.66
C ILE A 138 3.66 -0.37 13.45
N ASP A 139 3.54 -1.66 13.75
CA ASP A 139 4.55 -2.38 14.54
C ASP A 139 5.73 -2.84 13.67
N VAL A 140 5.46 -3.21 12.40
CA VAL A 140 6.48 -3.71 11.47
C VAL A 140 6.31 -3.04 10.12
N MET A 141 7.37 -2.38 9.65
CA MET A 141 7.39 -1.71 8.36
C MET A 141 8.54 -2.27 7.51
N ILE A 142 8.23 -2.65 6.27
CA ILE A 142 9.19 -3.26 5.36
C ILE A 142 9.27 -2.41 4.09
N LYS A 143 10.49 -2.15 3.63
CA LYS A 143 10.72 -1.48 2.36
C LYS A 143 10.42 -2.43 1.19
N TYR A 144 9.79 -1.93 0.15
CA TYR A 144 9.52 -2.71 -1.07
C TYR A 144 10.82 -3.19 -1.74
N SER A 145 11.89 -2.43 -1.66
CA SER A 145 13.23 -2.84 -2.12
C SER A 145 13.78 -4.06 -1.35
N GLU A 146 13.32 -4.26 -0.13
CA GLU A 146 13.68 -5.37 0.76
C GLU A 146 12.51 -6.36 0.94
N PHE A 147 11.65 -6.49 -0.07
CA PHE A 147 10.42 -7.30 0.00
C PHE A 147 10.68 -8.75 0.45
N ASN A 148 11.85 -9.29 0.17
CA ASN A 148 12.24 -10.63 0.62
C ASN A 148 12.33 -10.74 2.15
N LYS A 149 12.56 -9.66 2.88
CA LYS A 149 12.57 -9.68 4.35
C LYS A 149 11.24 -10.10 4.97
N ILE A 150 10.13 -9.94 4.23
CA ILE A 150 8.81 -10.39 4.68
C ILE A 150 8.76 -11.91 4.89
N MET A 151 9.61 -12.67 4.20
CA MET A 151 9.72 -14.12 4.38
C MET A 151 10.06 -14.46 5.82
N TYR A 152 11.10 -13.83 6.38
CA TYR A 152 11.53 -14.06 7.76
C TYR A 152 10.41 -13.68 8.76
N PHE A 153 9.71 -12.58 8.48
CA PHE A 153 8.58 -12.15 9.30
C PHE A 153 7.43 -13.16 9.28
N PHE A 154 7.17 -13.78 8.13
CA PHE A 154 6.12 -14.79 7.96
C PHE A 154 6.55 -16.16 8.51
N GLU A 155 7.78 -16.61 8.27
CA GLU A 155 8.32 -17.86 8.77
C GLU A 155 8.29 -17.93 10.30
N ALA A 156 8.67 -16.83 10.97
CA ALA A 156 8.58 -16.71 12.43
C ALA A 156 7.15 -16.87 12.98
N ARG A 157 6.12 -16.83 12.11
CA ARG A 157 4.69 -16.97 12.46
C ARG A 157 4.05 -18.22 11.85
N GLY A 158 4.85 -19.11 11.27
CA GLY A 158 4.37 -20.32 10.62
C GLY A 158 3.45 -20.03 9.43
N ILE A 159 3.75 -18.96 8.68
CA ILE A 159 3.05 -18.61 7.43
C ILE A 159 3.93 -19.10 6.28
N ASP A 160 3.36 -19.89 5.38
CA ASP A 160 4.06 -20.34 4.18
C ASP A 160 4.34 -19.15 3.25
N SER A 161 5.62 -18.83 3.12
CA SER A 161 6.11 -17.73 2.30
C SER A 161 6.61 -18.16 0.92
N SER A 162 6.43 -19.43 0.54
CA SER A 162 6.96 -20.01 -0.71
C SER A 162 6.54 -19.27 -1.99
N LEU A 163 5.42 -18.56 -1.97
CA LEU A 163 4.96 -17.70 -3.07
C LEU A 163 5.77 -16.39 -3.23
N ILE A 164 6.65 -16.07 -2.29
CA ILE A 164 7.53 -14.87 -2.38
C ILE A 164 8.72 -15.11 -3.31
N THR A 165 8.81 -16.24 -3.95
CA THR A 165 10.00 -16.75 -4.65
C THR A 165 10.45 -15.97 -5.87
N THR A 166 9.67 -15.04 -6.44
CA THR A 166 10.09 -14.32 -7.65
C THR A 166 9.39 -12.98 -7.80
N LYS A 167 10.07 -12.07 -8.45
CA LYS A 167 9.63 -10.76 -8.94
C LYS A 167 8.11 -10.73 -9.20
N THR A 168 7.41 -10.32 -8.19
CA THR A 168 5.98 -10.09 -8.31
C THR A 168 5.74 -9.02 -9.34
N ASN A 169 5.12 -9.39 -10.45
CA ASN A 169 4.45 -8.52 -11.42
C ASN A 169 4.90 -7.05 -11.41
N SER A 170 6.18 -6.82 -11.68
CA SER A 170 6.65 -5.49 -12.03
C SER A 170 5.96 -5.12 -13.35
N VAL A 171 5.02 -4.20 -13.28
CA VAL A 171 4.27 -3.74 -14.45
C VAL A 171 5.20 -3.00 -15.41
N HIS A 172 6.26 -2.40 -14.89
CA HIS A 172 7.30 -1.74 -15.70
C HIS A 172 8.56 -2.60 -15.79
N LYS A 173 9.17 -2.61 -16.97
CA LYS A 173 10.38 -3.39 -17.27
C LYS A 173 11.67 -2.68 -16.87
N ASN A 174 11.64 -1.35 -16.85
CA ASN A 174 12.78 -0.48 -16.62
C ASN A 174 12.71 0.13 -15.23
N HIS A 175 13.83 0.66 -14.76
CA HIS A 175 13.86 1.40 -13.50
C HIS A 175 13.02 2.68 -13.61
N TYR A 176 12.34 3.08 -12.54
CA TYR A 176 11.41 4.24 -12.55
C TYR A 176 12.08 5.55 -12.98
N THR A 177 13.39 5.71 -12.75
CA THR A 177 14.14 6.90 -13.15
C THR A 177 14.16 7.13 -14.67
N GLU A 178 14.00 6.07 -15.46
CA GLU A 178 13.90 6.16 -16.91
C GLU A 178 12.58 6.77 -17.38
N TYR A 179 11.54 6.68 -16.54
CA TYR A 179 10.21 7.21 -16.82
C TYR A 179 10.01 8.65 -16.30
N CYS A 180 10.73 9.02 -15.24
CA CYS A 180 10.59 10.33 -14.59
C CYS A 180 11.33 11.45 -15.34
N GLN A 181 10.89 11.74 -16.56
CA GLN A 181 11.43 12.81 -17.41
C GLN A 181 10.46 13.99 -17.50
N TYR A 182 10.91 15.09 -18.11
CA TYR A 182 10.07 16.26 -18.45
C TYR A 182 9.22 16.82 -17.31
N GLY A 183 9.82 17.00 -16.13
CA GLY A 183 9.14 17.57 -14.94
C GLY A 183 8.30 16.60 -14.13
N LEU A 184 8.22 15.34 -14.54
CA LEU A 184 7.44 14.33 -13.81
C LEU A 184 8.05 14.01 -12.44
N LYS A 185 9.38 14.01 -12.33
CA LYS A 185 10.09 13.82 -11.07
C LYS A 185 9.62 14.82 -10.03
N GLU A 186 9.71 16.10 -10.37
CA GLU A 186 9.37 17.23 -9.49
C GLU A 186 7.88 17.24 -9.15
N LYS A 187 7.06 16.81 -10.12
CA LYS A 187 5.62 16.72 -9.91
C LYS A 187 5.27 15.65 -8.88
N ILE A 188 5.85 14.46 -9.00
CA ILE A 188 5.68 13.38 -8.03
C ILE A 188 6.21 13.81 -6.66
N GLU A 189 7.37 14.45 -6.61
CA GLU A 189 7.96 14.98 -5.38
C GLU A 189 7.00 15.91 -4.64
N LYS A 190 6.38 16.83 -5.37
CA LYS A 190 5.38 17.74 -4.80
C LYS A 190 4.16 17.02 -4.26
N VAL A 191 3.63 16.05 -5.01
CA VAL A 191 2.39 15.34 -4.66
C VAL A 191 2.63 14.35 -3.50
N CYS A 192 3.78 13.69 -3.49
CA CYS A 192 4.14 12.70 -2.47
C CYS A 192 5.04 13.28 -1.36
N LYS A 193 4.99 14.60 -1.15
CA LYS A 193 5.88 15.27 -0.19
C LYS A 193 5.79 14.70 1.22
N LEU A 194 4.61 14.33 1.68
CA LEU A 194 4.43 13.73 3.01
C LEU A 194 5.19 12.41 3.15
N ASP A 195 5.15 11.55 2.15
CA ASP A 195 5.90 10.28 2.15
C ASP A 195 7.40 10.53 2.16
N ILE A 196 7.86 11.47 1.32
CA ILE A 196 9.27 11.82 1.20
C ILE A 196 9.82 12.35 2.52
N ASP A 197 9.11 13.31 3.13
CA ASP A 197 9.52 13.93 4.38
C ASP A 197 9.48 12.93 5.55
N PHE A 198 8.43 12.12 5.62
CA PHE A 198 8.25 11.20 6.74
C PHE A 198 9.22 10.01 6.70
N PHE A 199 9.36 9.38 5.54
CA PHE A 199 10.24 8.21 5.40
C PHE A 199 11.69 8.58 5.03
N GLY A 200 11.93 9.80 4.59
CA GLY A 200 13.24 10.23 4.11
C GLY A 200 13.66 9.57 2.79
N PHE A 201 12.69 9.27 1.92
CA PHE A 201 12.99 8.76 0.58
C PHE A 201 13.79 9.76 -0.25
N THR A 202 14.73 9.24 -1.03
CA THR A 202 15.44 10.01 -2.05
C THR A 202 15.10 9.47 -3.43
N TYR A 203 15.24 10.34 -4.46
CA TYR A 203 14.93 9.94 -5.83
C TYR A 203 15.79 8.77 -6.32
N ASP A 204 17.10 8.81 -6.05
CA ASP A 204 18.06 7.82 -6.52
C ASP A 204 18.31 6.70 -5.48
N GLY A 205 17.56 6.69 -4.40
CA GLY A 205 17.82 5.78 -3.29
C GLY A 205 16.59 5.37 -2.51
N ASP A 206 16.86 4.58 -1.52
CA ASP A 206 15.85 4.14 -0.56
C ASP A 206 15.73 5.12 0.61
N CYS A 207 14.72 4.94 1.44
CA CYS A 207 14.54 5.77 2.62
C CYS A 207 15.62 5.54 3.67
N LYS A 208 15.81 6.53 4.53
CA LYS A 208 16.67 6.42 5.71
C LYS A 208 16.16 5.30 6.62
N GLU A 209 17.06 4.66 7.34
CA GLU A 209 16.66 3.74 8.39
C GLU A 209 15.91 4.50 9.48
N THR A 210 14.72 4.02 9.80
CA THR A 210 13.91 4.52 10.92
C THR A 210 13.72 3.40 11.94
N ALA A 211 13.42 3.75 13.18
CA ALA A 211 13.27 2.79 14.28
C ALA A 211 12.13 1.76 14.08
N LEU A 212 11.35 1.87 13.00
CA LEU A 212 10.22 0.98 12.69
C LEU A 212 10.56 -0.07 11.60
N TRP A 213 11.81 -0.14 11.14
CA TRP A 213 12.21 -1.09 10.11
C TRP A 213 12.52 -2.46 10.71
N PHE A 214 12.05 -3.49 10.04
CA PHE A 214 12.36 -4.89 10.35
C PHE A 214 13.58 -5.38 9.55
#